data_4212c886f8f4f33d4cefec2c6936e6b3
#
_entry.id   4212c886f8f4f33d4cefec2c6936e6b3
#
_cell.length_a   1.000
_cell.length_b   1.000
_cell.length_c   1.000
_cell.angle_alpha   90.00
_cell.angle_beta   90.00
_cell.angle_gamma   90.00
#
_symmetry.space_group_name_H-M   'P 1'
#
loop_
_entity.id
_entity.type
_entity.pdbx_description
1 polymer ?
#
loop_
_entity_poly.entity_id
_entity_poly.type
_entity_poly.pdbx_seq_one_letter_code
_entity_poly.pdbx_strand_id
1 'polypeptide(L)'
;MLQPKRVKYRRPQDGRGNKGNAHRGTQLAFGSFGIKTLEPKWIDSRQIEAARVAINRYMNREGQVWIRIFPDKPITRKPADVRMGKGKGDPAGWVAPVTPGRILFEVEGVPFDIAKEALRLGAQKLPVKTKFIVRRDYDAKA
;
A
#
# COMPACT_ATOMS: atom_id res chain seq x y z
N MET A 1 1.40 8.59 10.96
CA MET A 1 1.53 7.89 9.67
C MET A 1 2.70 6.92 9.71
N LEU A 2 2.65 5.87 8.91
CA LEU A 2 3.72 4.87 8.88
C LEU A 2 5.01 5.47 8.35
N GLN A 3 6.10 5.26 9.07
CA GLN A 3 7.45 5.64 8.67
C GLN A 3 8.48 4.80 9.44
N PRO A 4 9.68 4.57 8.90
CA PRO A 4 10.73 3.89 9.63
C PRO A 4 11.18 4.70 10.86
N LYS A 5 11.50 4.02 11.94
CA LYS A 5 12.09 4.66 13.12
C LYS A 5 13.51 5.19 12.85
N ARG A 6 14.28 4.46 12.05
CA ARG A 6 15.66 4.80 11.70
C ARG A 6 15.97 4.28 10.30
N VAL A 7 16.68 5.08 9.52
CA VAL A 7 17.24 4.69 8.21
C VAL A 7 18.71 5.05 8.16
N LYS A 8 19.46 4.26 7.40
CA LYS A 8 20.89 4.52 7.20
C LYS A 8 21.14 5.77 6.35
N TYR A 9 20.33 5.96 5.30
CA TYR A 9 20.41 7.11 4.39
C TYR A 9 19.03 7.73 4.18
N ARG A 10 18.93 9.04 4.28
CA ARG A 10 17.69 9.80 4.07
C ARG A 10 17.55 10.34 2.65
N ARG A 11 18.61 10.36 1.88
CA ARG A 11 18.68 10.88 0.50
C ARG A 11 19.27 9.83 -0.46
N PRO A 12 18.69 8.61 -0.54
CA PRO A 12 19.16 7.60 -1.47
C PRO A 12 18.85 8.00 -2.91
N GLN A 13 19.51 7.37 -3.86
CA GLN A 13 19.14 7.50 -5.27
C GLN A 13 17.80 6.84 -5.53
N ASP A 14 16.98 7.46 -6.37
CA ASP A 14 15.61 6.98 -6.65
C ASP A 14 15.57 5.68 -7.46
N GLY A 15 16.65 5.38 -8.18
CA GLY A 15 16.75 4.20 -9.03
C GLY A 15 15.93 4.33 -10.32
N ARG A 16 15.86 3.22 -11.07
CA ARG A 16 15.18 3.17 -12.38
C ARG A 16 13.70 2.74 -12.32
N GLY A 17 13.06 2.87 -11.18
CA GLY A 17 11.67 2.45 -10.97
C GLY A 17 11.52 0.96 -10.66
N ASN A 18 10.28 0.54 -10.48
CA ASN A 18 9.92 -0.83 -10.13
C ASN A 18 9.69 -1.63 -11.42
N LYS A 19 10.57 -2.55 -11.73
CA LYS A 19 10.46 -3.42 -12.91
C LYS A 19 10.09 -4.84 -12.51
N GLY A 20 9.37 -5.54 -13.41
CA GLY A 20 8.97 -6.93 -13.22
C GLY A 20 7.78 -7.11 -12.28
N ASN A 21 7.46 -8.36 -12.01
CA ASN A 21 6.37 -8.76 -11.13
C ASN A 21 6.87 -9.05 -9.71
N ALA A 22 5.97 -8.99 -8.74
CA ALA A 22 6.28 -9.31 -7.36
C ALA A 22 6.55 -10.82 -7.21
N HIS A 23 7.63 -11.15 -6.49
CA HIS A 23 7.98 -12.53 -6.11
C HIS A 23 7.65 -12.84 -4.64
N ARG A 24 7.44 -11.81 -3.82
CA ARG A 24 7.12 -11.91 -2.39
C ARG A 24 5.86 -11.12 -2.08
N GLY A 25 5.12 -11.57 -1.06
CA GLY A 25 3.87 -10.91 -0.66
C GLY A 25 2.79 -10.97 -1.73
N THR A 26 2.72 -12.08 -2.47
CA THR A 26 1.78 -12.31 -3.56
C THR A 26 0.59 -13.17 -3.18
N GLN A 27 0.62 -13.73 -1.97
CA GLN A 27 -0.44 -14.60 -1.44
C GLN A 27 -0.98 -14.02 -0.13
N LEU A 28 -2.27 -14.27 0.14
CA LEU A 28 -2.89 -13.93 1.42
C LEU A 28 -2.31 -14.82 2.53
N ALA A 29 -1.87 -14.19 3.61
CA ALA A 29 -1.26 -14.87 4.75
C ALA A 29 -2.05 -14.71 6.04
N PHE A 30 -2.71 -13.57 6.25
CA PHE A 30 -3.38 -13.22 7.50
C PHE A 30 -4.90 -13.24 7.39
N GLY A 31 -5.46 -12.73 6.29
CA GLY A 31 -6.88 -12.58 6.11
C GLY A 31 -7.44 -13.49 5.00
N SER A 32 -8.77 -13.61 4.97
CA SER A 32 -9.50 -14.34 3.92
C SER A 32 -9.68 -13.52 2.66
N PHE A 33 -9.62 -12.20 2.76
CA PHE A 33 -9.83 -11.27 1.65
C PHE A 33 -8.67 -10.29 1.55
N GLY A 34 -8.41 -9.80 0.34
CA GLY A 34 -7.39 -8.78 0.14
C GLY A 34 -7.48 -8.10 -1.20
N ILE A 35 -6.63 -7.10 -1.39
CA ILE A 35 -6.41 -6.45 -2.68
C ILE A 35 -4.94 -6.53 -3.07
N LYS A 36 -4.71 -6.81 -4.33
CA LYS A 36 -3.37 -6.78 -4.92
C LYS A 36 -3.26 -5.74 -6.02
N THR A 37 -2.08 -5.17 -6.16
CA THR A 37 -1.82 -4.22 -7.24
C THR A 37 -1.62 -4.91 -8.58
N LEU A 38 -2.08 -4.26 -9.65
CA LEU A 38 -1.86 -4.67 -11.03
C LEU A 38 -0.79 -3.82 -11.74
N GLU A 39 -0.37 -2.71 -11.11
CA GLU A 39 0.55 -1.74 -11.67
C GLU A 39 1.74 -1.49 -10.75
N PRO A 40 2.95 -1.24 -11.33
CA PRO A 40 4.09 -0.81 -10.54
C PRO A 40 3.95 0.68 -10.20
N LYS A 41 4.07 1.04 -8.92
CA LYS A 41 4.07 2.44 -8.49
C LYS A 41 4.66 2.61 -7.08
N TRP A 42 4.92 3.84 -6.72
CA TRP A 42 5.22 4.23 -5.35
C TRP A 42 3.94 4.68 -4.65
N ILE A 43 3.66 4.10 -3.49
CA ILE A 43 2.50 4.44 -2.68
C ILE A 43 2.96 5.22 -1.46
N ASP A 44 2.46 6.44 -1.32
CA ASP A 44 2.80 7.33 -0.20
C ASP A 44 2.20 6.81 1.12
N SER A 45 2.87 7.09 2.22
CA SER A 45 2.38 6.79 3.57
C SER A 45 0.99 7.40 3.85
N ARG A 46 0.71 8.57 3.31
CA ARG A 46 -0.61 9.23 3.41
C ARG A 46 -1.71 8.47 2.69
N GLN A 47 -1.40 7.94 1.50
CA GLN A 47 -2.33 7.12 0.72
C GLN A 47 -2.63 5.79 1.42
N ILE A 48 -1.63 5.16 2.00
CA ILE A 48 -1.80 3.94 2.80
C ILE A 48 -2.74 4.20 3.99
N GLU A 49 -2.52 5.28 4.71
CA GLU A 49 -3.36 5.65 5.87
C GLU A 49 -4.78 5.99 5.43
N ALA A 50 -4.96 6.73 4.34
CA ALA A 50 -6.28 7.05 3.79
C ALA A 50 -7.06 5.77 3.40
N ALA A 51 -6.39 4.81 2.77
CA ALA A 51 -6.98 3.52 2.42
C ALA A 51 -7.38 2.72 3.66
N ARG A 52 -6.50 2.64 4.66
CA ARG A 52 -6.77 1.95 5.94
C ARG A 52 -8.01 2.53 6.63
N VAL A 53 -8.08 3.85 6.73
CA VAL A 53 -9.21 4.55 7.35
C VAL A 53 -10.51 4.28 6.59
N ALA A 54 -10.49 4.31 5.25
CA ALA A 54 -11.67 4.04 4.42
C ALA A 54 -12.19 2.60 4.63
N ILE A 55 -11.29 1.62 4.65
CA ILE A 55 -11.63 0.21 4.89
C ILE A 55 -12.26 0.05 6.27
N ASN A 56 -11.59 0.52 7.32
CA ASN A 56 -12.06 0.40 8.69
C ASN A 56 -13.40 1.08 8.94
N ARG A 57 -13.60 2.25 8.33
CA ARG A 57 -14.84 3.02 8.47
C ARG A 57 -16.03 2.28 7.86
N TYR A 58 -15.85 1.70 6.68
CA TYR A 58 -16.93 0.93 6.04
C TYR A 58 -17.29 -0.35 6.82
N MET A 59 -16.31 -1.01 7.41
CA MET A 59 -16.50 -2.19 8.25
C MET A 59 -17.03 -1.87 9.66
N ASN A 60 -17.33 -0.62 9.98
CA ASN A 60 -17.73 -0.17 11.33
C ASN A 60 -16.75 -0.59 12.43
N ARG A 61 -15.47 -0.76 12.09
CA ARG A 61 -14.39 -1.28 12.94
C ARG A 61 -14.58 -2.74 13.38
N GLU A 62 -15.50 -3.45 12.75
CA GLU A 62 -15.61 -4.89 12.87
C GLU A 62 -14.52 -5.57 12.04
N GLY A 63 -14.10 -6.75 12.47
CA GLY A 63 -13.01 -7.47 11.79
C GLY A 63 -11.63 -6.84 11.98
N GLN A 64 -10.66 -7.37 11.24
CA GLN A 64 -9.27 -7.00 11.33
C GLN A 64 -8.70 -6.64 9.95
N VAL A 65 -7.85 -5.61 9.91
CA VAL A 65 -7.18 -5.13 8.70
C VAL A 65 -5.67 -5.24 8.89
N TRP A 66 -4.98 -5.81 7.91
CA TRP A 66 -3.52 -5.85 7.85
C TRP A 66 -3.02 -5.04 6.65
N ILE A 67 -2.06 -4.17 6.91
CA ILE A 67 -1.32 -3.46 5.87
C ILE A 67 -0.11 -4.30 5.52
N ARG A 68 -0.07 -4.84 4.29
CA ARG A 68 0.99 -5.74 3.83
C ARG A 68 2.21 -5.01 3.23
N ILE A 69 2.12 -3.71 3.07
CA ILE A 69 3.19 -2.86 2.56
C ILE A 69 3.62 -1.86 3.63
N PHE A 70 4.88 -1.44 3.58
CA PHE A 70 5.42 -0.45 4.49
C PHE A 70 6.19 0.62 3.71
N PRO A 71 5.97 1.91 3.97
CA PRO A 71 6.67 3.01 3.30
C PRO A 71 8.06 3.22 3.92
N ASP A 72 9.03 2.47 3.47
CA ASP A 72 10.40 2.47 3.97
C ASP A 72 11.38 3.28 3.12
N LYS A 73 10.98 3.65 1.90
CA LYS A 73 11.81 4.44 0.99
C LYS A 73 11.60 5.93 1.21
N PRO A 74 12.65 6.69 1.60
CA PRO A 74 12.54 8.14 1.70
C PRO A 74 12.56 8.77 0.31
N ILE A 75 11.72 9.79 0.13
CA ILE A 75 11.70 10.63 -1.06
C ILE A 75 12.11 12.05 -0.71
N THR A 76 12.69 12.73 -1.67
CA THR A 76 13.13 14.12 -1.52
C THR A 76 12.38 15.02 -2.48
N ARG A 77 12.21 16.28 -2.11
CA ARG A 77 11.59 17.29 -2.95
C ARG A 77 12.30 18.63 -2.79
N LYS A 78 12.50 19.32 -3.90
CA LYS A 78 12.97 20.70 -3.88
C LYS A 78 11.78 21.67 -3.74
N PRO A 79 11.93 22.80 -3.03
CA PRO A 79 10.92 23.87 -3.04
C PRO A 79 10.68 24.40 -4.45
N ALA A 80 9.48 24.97 -4.68
CA ALA A 80 9.10 25.47 -6.01
C ALA A 80 10.00 26.58 -6.55
N ASP A 81 10.54 27.42 -5.65
CA ASP A 81 11.36 28.58 -5.99
C ASP A 81 12.85 28.28 -6.18
N VAL A 82 13.27 27.03 -5.98
CA VAL A 82 14.67 26.63 -6.09
C VAL A 82 14.95 26.11 -7.50
N ARG A 83 16.01 26.64 -8.12
CA ARG A 83 16.48 26.21 -9.43
C ARG A 83 17.05 24.80 -9.37
N MET A 84 17.03 24.09 -10.50
CA MET A 84 17.65 22.77 -10.64
C MET A 84 19.16 22.85 -10.44
N GLY A 85 19.75 21.76 -9.92
CA GLY A 85 21.17 21.67 -9.60
C GLY A 85 21.48 21.97 -8.12
N LYS A 86 22.74 22.06 -7.76
CA LYS A 86 23.26 22.32 -6.39
C LYS A 86 22.83 21.27 -5.34
N GLY A 87 22.74 20.01 -5.77
CA GLY A 87 22.50 18.87 -4.88
C GLY A 87 21.06 18.40 -4.84
N LYS A 88 20.84 17.30 -4.13
CA LYS A 88 19.55 16.66 -3.93
C LYS A 88 18.69 17.45 -2.95
N GLY A 89 17.38 17.49 -3.18
CA GLY A 89 16.40 18.16 -2.30
C GLY A 89 16.35 17.55 -0.89
N ASP A 90 15.60 18.21 -0.01
CA ASP A 90 15.40 17.75 1.36
C ASP A 90 14.38 16.59 1.44
N PRO A 91 14.49 15.70 2.45
CA PRO A 91 13.52 14.64 2.66
C PRO A 91 12.10 15.20 2.81
N ALA A 92 11.16 14.67 2.01
CA ALA A 92 9.78 15.17 1.96
C ALA A 92 8.75 14.14 2.44
N GLY A 93 9.09 12.86 2.46
CA GLY A 93 8.16 11.83 2.85
C GLY A 93 8.69 10.42 2.64
N TRP A 94 7.80 9.46 2.76
CA TRP A 94 8.08 8.04 2.69
C TRP A 94 7.14 7.36 1.71
N VAL A 95 7.66 6.45 0.91
CA VAL A 95 6.87 5.69 -0.05
C VAL A 95 7.18 4.20 0.03
N ALA A 96 6.18 3.39 -0.31
CA ALA A 96 6.33 1.96 -0.52
C ALA A 96 6.38 1.68 -2.02
N PRO A 97 7.50 1.22 -2.57
CA PRO A 97 7.55 0.77 -3.95
C PRO A 97 6.85 -0.58 -4.08
N VAL A 98 5.88 -0.67 -4.99
CA VAL A 98 5.13 -1.90 -5.25
C VAL A 98 5.27 -2.33 -6.71
N THR A 99 5.24 -3.63 -6.92
CA THR A 99 5.26 -4.25 -8.25
C THR A 99 3.98 -5.04 -8.48
N PRO A 100 3.56 -5.28 -9.73
CA PRO A 100 2.34 -6.02 -10.03
C PRO A 100 2.29 -7.37 -9.32
N GLY A 101 1.16 -7.69 -8.72
CA GLY A 101 0.95 -8.92 -7.94
C GLY A 101 1.17 -8.79 -6.44
N ARG A 102 1.69 -7.66 -5.96
CA ARG A 102 1.88 -7.43 -4.51
C ARG A 102 0.53 -7.22 -3.82
N ILE A 103 0.32 -7.88 -2.69
CA ILE A 103 -0.84 -7.66 -1.83
C ILE A 103 -0.61 -6.39 -1.02
N LEU A 104 -1.62 -5.53 -0.99
CA LEU A 104 -1.55 -4.23 -0.31
C LEU A 104 -2.23 -4.28 1.06
N PHE A 105 -3.45 -4.81 1.11
CA PHE A 105 -4.25 -4.95 2.33
C PHE A 105 -4.88 -6.33 2.41
N GLU A 106 -5.08 -6.81 3.62
CA GLU A 106 -5.85 -8.01 3.93
C GLU A 106 -6.91 -7.69 4.97
N VAL A 107 -8.03 -8.41 4.91
CA VAL A 107 -9.17 -8.25 5.81
C VAL A 107 -9.69 -9.62 6.24
N GLU A 108 -10.10 -9.72 7.50
CA GLU A 108 -10.75 -10.90 8.09
C GLU A 108 -11.86 -10.49 9.07
N GLY A 109 -12.76 -11.42 9.33
CA GLY A 109 -13.79 -11.24 10.36
C GLY A 109 -15.03 -10.48 9.91
N VAL A 110 -15.24 -10.31 8.61
CA VAL A 110 -16.43 -9.70 8.03
C VAL A 110 -16.97 -10.53 6.86
N PRO A 111 -18.27 -10.45 6.54
CA PRO A 111 -18.85 -11.14 5.40
C PRO A 111 -18.21 -10.72 4.07
N PHE A 112 -18.30 -11.59 3.07
CA PHE A 112 -17.73 -11.38 1.74
C PHE A 112 -18.12 -10.05 1.10
N ASP A 113 -19.42 -9.71 1.12
CA ASP A 113 -19.93 -8.49 0.48
C ASP A 113 -19.40 -7.22 1.16
N ILE A 114 -19.33 -7.23 2.48
CA ILE A 114 -18.78 -6.12 3.27
C ILE A 114 -17.27 -5.98 3.01
N ALA A 115 -16.53 -7.08 3.01
CA ALA A 115 -15.09 -7.08 2.73
C ALA A 115 -14.80 -6.55 1.32
N LYS A 116 -15.55 -7.02 0.32
CA LYS A 116 -15.40 -6.61 -1.07
C LYS A 116 -15.62 -5.12 -1.24
N GLU A 117 -16.69 -4.58 -0.68
CA GLU A 117 -16.99 -3.14 -0.77
C GLU A 117 -16.01 -2.28 0.03
N ALA A 118 -15.64 -2.70 1.24
CA ALA A 118 -14.65 -2.02 2.05
C ALA A 118 -13.31 -1.90 1.32
N LEU A 119 -12.83 -3.00 0.75
CA LEU A 119 -11.57 -3.04 0.00
C LEU A 119 -11.67 -2.24 -1.31
N ARG A 120 -12.82 -2.21 -1.97
CA ARG A 120 -13.06 -1.34 -3.13
C ARG A 120 -12.92 0.13 -2.77
N LEU A 121 -13.52 0.57 -1.68
CA LEU A 121 -13.41 1.95 -1.19
C LEU A 121 -11.98 2.31 -0.78
N GLY A 122 -11.28 1.39 -0.13
CA GLY A 122 -9.85 1.56 0.19
C GLY A 122 -8.99 1.67 -1.06
N ALA A 123 -9.25 0.85 -2.07
CA ALA A 123 -8.53 0.87 -3.34
C ALA A 123 -8.63 2.21 -4.08
N GLN A 124 -9.76 2.91 -3.96
CA GLN A 124 -9.95 4.24 -4.55
C GLN A 124 -9.03 5.32 -3.97
N LYS A 125 -8.46 5.10 -2.79
CA LYS A 125 -7.48 6.00 -2.15
C LYS A 125 -6.05 5.74 -2.62
N LEU A 126 -5.84 4.68 -3.38
CA LEU A 126 -4.52 4.27 -3.85
C LEU A 126 -4.29 4.70 -5.30
N PRO A 127 -3.02 4.99 -5.68
CA PRO A 127 -2.69 5.48 -7.01
C PRO A 127 -2.50 4.35 -8.04
N VAL A 128 -2.93 3.13 -7.75
CA VAL A 128 -2.76 1.94 -8.58
C VAL A 128 -4.08 1.25 -8.85
N LYS A 129 -4.17 0.57 -9.98
CA LYS A 129 -5.25 -0.38 -10.23
C LYS A 129 -5.06 -1.61 -9.36
N THR A 130 -6.13 -2.08 -8.78
CA THR A 130 -6.13 -3.21 -7.84
C THR A 130 -7.12 -4.28 -8.27
N LYS A 131 -6.89 -5.50 -7.78
CA LYS A 131 -7.80 -6.63 -7.93
C LYS A 131 -8.17 -7.16 -6.55
N PHE A 132 -9.45 -7.36 -6.29
CA PHE A 132 -9.94 -8.07 -5.12
C PHE A 132 -9.59 -9.55 -5.23
N ILE A 133 -9.08 -10.14 -4.17
CA ILE A 133 -8.72 -11.56 -4.09
C ILE A 133 -9.29 -12.18 -2.83
N VAL A 134 -9.58 -13.47 -2.95
CA VAL A 134 -10.08 -14.31 -1.86
C VAL A 134 -9.09 -15.46 -1.64
N ARG A 135 -8.93 -15.86 -0.39
CA ARG A 135 -8.09 -17.00 -0.05
C ARG A 135 -8.66 -18.29 -0.66
N ARG A 136 -7.81 -19.18 -1.12
CA ARG A 136 -8.22 -20.37 -1.86
C ARG A 136 -9.09 -21.34 -1.06
N ASP A 137 -8.88 -21.38 0.26
CA ASP A 137 -9.57 -22.23 1.22
C ASP A 137 -10.77 -21.53 1.89
N TYR A 138 -11.19 -20.39 1.34
CA TYR A 138 -12.38 -19.68 1.85
C TYR A 138 -13.65 -20.32 1.35
N ASP A 139 -14.43 -20.89 2.26
CA ASP A 139 -15.77 -21.42 2.00
C ASP A 139 -16.81 -20.35 2.36
N ALA A 140 -17.53 -19.88 1.35
CA ALA A 140 -18.58 -18.86 1.52
C ALA A 140 -19.84 -19.38 2.28
N LYS A 141 -19.83 -20.64 2.68
CA LYS A 141 -20.94 -21.32 3.38
C LYS A 141 -20.70 -21.53 4.87
N ALA A 142 -19.59 -21.02 5.41
CA ALA A 142 -19.32 -21.12 6.85
C ALA A 142 -19.87 -19.91 7.60
#